data_53c5273811fee5741cb8b2c09906bc7d
#
_entry.id   53c5273811fee5741cb8b2c09906bc7d
#
_cell.length_a   1.000
_cell.length_b   1.000
_cell.length_c   1.000
_cell.angle_alpha   90.00
_cell.angle_beta   90.00
_cell.angle_gamma   90.00
#
_symmetry.space_group_name_H-M   'P 1'
#
loop_
_entity.id
_entity.type
_entity.pdbx_description
1 polymer ?
#
loop_
_entity_poly.entity_id
_entity_poly.type
_entity_poly.pdbx_seq_one_letter_code
_entity_poly.pdbx_strand_id
1 'polypeptide(L)'
;MSETEIYDRLNELSSYFSFGRVLGYIAFFETIGIESQLKHGQDANKDRMLSSELNFLAGLWIQNVVLDKTWDITLDDDFTREVYKLMDDLHSLYLQKNDLSNQFVEVFFYEGDLAYDWQYVDFARKKYNMPLLYNVLKNEYHFDINVLTSTLTKLKCCIEKQIKRRRSEKWKRHEYISPMNAFTIKPNIIKKKFSPEEQSVIKALSFGLEGQIAKRIRKITDFNSYIQYPIIELPNNRGYFCVNESAISVAMNETPFYWLQDSLSFGKKLGSIRGDIAEKLVLEIVQRRFLKNVYAHIPITKTKSSNMITDIDVFFSYKNAGIVFQVKSKRLTELSKEGDAASIENDTEKAIIDAHEQGLKCVECMLNSTEYYSLRKHVLDYVKSLTLYNVCITLDAFPGISTLSYLKTYQQISPIIAMSLYDLDSIFYLFQPEQIVD
;
A
#
# COMPACT_ATOMS: atom_id res chain seq x y z
N MET A 1 -22.94 -6.50 -19.57
CA MET A 1 -22.39 -5.31 -20.28
C MET A 1 -20.97 -5.62 -20.71
N SER A 2 -20.47 -5.02 -21.79
CA SER A 2 -19.04 -5.05 -22.12
C SER A 2 -18.26 -4.15 -21.17
N GLU A 3 -16.95 -4.37 -21.06
CA GLU A 3 -16.07 -3.55 -20.22
C GLU A 3 -16.15 -2.05 -20.62
N THR A 4 -16.17 -1.77 -21.91
CA THR A 4 -16.29 -0.39 -22.42
C THR A 4 -17.61 0.26 -22.02
N GLU A 5 -18.75 -0.47 -22.14
CA GLU A 5 -20.05 0.06 -21.73
C GLU A 5 -20.11 0.37 -20.22
N ILE A 6 -19.47 -0.45 -19.39
CA ILE A 6 -19.37 -0.22 -17.94
C ILE A 6 -18.57 1.06 -17.68
N TYR A 7 -17.40 1.21 -18.27
CA TYR A 7 -16.58 2.42 -18.09
C TYR A 7 -17.26 3.67 -18.63
N ASP A 8 -17.92 3.61 -19.76
CA ASP A 8 -18.66 4.74 -20.33
C ASP A 8 -19.76 5.19 -19.37
N ARG A 9 -20.49 4.24 -18.77
CA ARG A 9 -21.54 4.55 -17.81
C ARG A 9 -20.99 5.10 -16.49
N LEU A 10 -19.89 4.55 -15.97
CA LEU A 10 -19.23 5.10 -14.78
C LEU A 10 -18.67 6.52 -15.04
N ASN A 11 -18.12 6.78 -16.23
CA ASN A 11 -17.67 8.11 -16.63
C ASN A 11 -18.84 9.10 -16.71
N GLU A 12 -19.99 8.67 -17.24
CA GLU A 12 -21.18 9.50 -17.27
C GLU A 12 -21.66 9.85 -15.85
N LEU A 13 -21.84 8.86 -14.97
CA LEU A 13 -22.28 9.06 -13.59
C LEU A 13 -21.31 9.94 -12.80
N SER A 14 -20.01 9.70 -12.94
CA SER A 14 -18.97 10.46 -12.25
C SER A 14 -18.84 11.91 -12.76
N SER A 15 -19.46 12.24 -13.90
CA SER A 15 -19.51 13.62 -14.39
C SER A 15 -20.44 14.54 -13.58
N TYR A 16 -21.32 13.99 -12.78
CA TYR A 16 -22.21 14.78 -11.94
C TYR A 16 -21.55 15.15 -10.61
N PHE A 17 -21.72 16.40 -10.18
CA PHE A 17 -21.28 16.83 -8.84
C PHE A 17 -21.97 16.03 -7.73
N SER A 18 -23.21 15.62 -7.96
CA SER A 18 -23.99 14.78 -7.05
C SER A 18 -23.38 13.39 -6.82
N PHE A 19 -22.50 12.90 -7.71
CA PHE A 19 -21.82 11.62 -7.53
C PHE A 19 -21.03 11.53 -6.23
N GLY A 20 -20.54 12.67 -5.72
CA GLY A 20 -19.90 12.73 -4.39
C GLY A 20 -20.82 12.26 -3.26
N ARG A 21 -22.17 12.39 -3.40
CA ARG A 21 -23.13 11.84 -2.42
C ARG A 21 -23.18 10.31 -2.49
N VAL A 22 -23.14 9.75 -3.70
CA VAL A 22 -23.06 8.29 -3.92
C VAL A 22 -21.77 7.72 -3.32
N LEU A 23 -20.62 8.36 -3.57
CA LEU A 23 -19.35 7.98 -2.95
C LEU A 23 -19.43 8.00 -1.42
N GLY A 24 -19.98 9.05 -0.84
CA GLY A 24 -20.19 9.15 0.60
C GLY A 24 -21.14 8.08 1.16
N TYR A 25 -22.14 7.69 0.37
CA TYR A 25 -23.09 6.64 0.74
C TYR A 25 -22.41 5.27 0.75
N ILE A 26 -21.69 4.93 -0.32
CA ILE A 26 -20.91 3.68 -0.42
C ILE A 26 -19.90 3.61 0.73
N ALA A 27 -19.08 4.63 0.91
CA ALA A 27 -18.08 4.68 1.98
C ALA A 27 -18.69 4.47 3.37
N PHE A 28 -19.87 5.07 3.63
CA PHE A 28 -20.56 4.94 4.91
C PHE A 28 -21.08 3.53 5.15
N PHE A 29 -21.68 2.90 4.13
CA PHE A 29 -22.18 1.54 4.23
C PHE A 29 -21.05 0.53 4.37
N GLU A 30 -19.97 0.67 3.61
CA GLU A 30 -18.81 -0.20 3.73
C GLU A 30 -18.19 -0.14 5.14
N THR A 31 -18.01 1.06 5.69
CA THR A 31 -17.50 1.23 7.06
C THR A 31 -18.42 0.61 8.13
N ILE A 32 -19.74 0.74 8.00
CA ILE A 32 -20.70 0.14 8.94
C ILE A 32 -20.81 -1.37 8.73
N GLY A 33 -20.80 -1.81 7.47
CA GLY A 33 -20.90 -3.22 7.11
C GLY A 33 -19.80 -4.06 7.76
N ILE A 34 -18.56 -3.59 7.74
CA ILE A 34 -17.43 -4.25 8.39
C ILE A 34 -17.70 -4.46 9.90
N GLU A 35 -18.11 -3.41 10.62
CA GLU A 35 -18.37 -3.53 12.06
C GLU A 35 -19.53 -4.49 12.37
N SER A 36 -20.55 -4.53 11.51
CA SER A 36 -21.71 -5.42 11.68
C SER A 36 -21.36 -6.88 11.41
N GLN A 37 -20.58 -7.14 10.38
CA GLN A 37 -20.17 -8.48 9.98
C GLN A 37 -19.17 -9.11 10.96
N LEU A 38 -18.21 -8.34 11.47
CA LEU A 38 -17.30 -8.78 12.54
C LEU A 38 -18.06 -9.17 13.80
N LYS A 39 -19.21 -8.53 14.10
CA LYS A 39 -20.05 -8.86 15.25
C LYS A 39 -20.92 -10.10 15.04
N HIS A 40 -21.29 -10.44 13.83
CA HIS A 40 -22.26 -11.49 13.53
C HIS A 40 -21.70 -12.71 12.81
N GLY A 41 -20.39 -12.76 12.51
CA GLY A 41 -19.72 -13.92 11.90
C GLY A 41 -20.25 -14.28 10.50
N GLN A 42 -20.89 -13.35 9.80
CA GLN A 42 -21.40 -13.57 8.45
C GLN A 42 -20.31 -13.43 7.41
N ASP A 43 -20.44 -14.17 6.31
CA ASP A 43 -19.47 -14.19 5.19
C ASP A 43 -19.30 -12.77 4.63
N ALA A 44 -18.12 -12.19 4.89
CA ALA A 44 -17.85 -10.77 4.71
C ALA A 44 -17.68 -10.37 3.23
N ASN A 45 -17.62 -11.34 2.30
CA ASN A 45 -17.08 -11.12 0.95
C ASN A 45 -18.13 -11.03 -0.16
N LYS A 46 -19.41 -11.19 0.13
CA LYS A 46 -20.47 -10.98 -0.87
C LYS A 46 -20.94 -9.54 -0.86
N ASP A 47 -20.96 -8.92 -2.02
CA ASP A 47 -21.55 -7.60 -2.31
C ASP A 47 -20.87 -6.41 -1.62
N ARG A 48 -19.55 -6.46 -1.43
CA ARG A 48 -18.78 -5.35 -0.85
C ARG A 48 -17.92 -4.65 -1.89
N MET A 49 -17.85 -3.32 -1.77
CA MET A 49 -16.91 -2.53 -2.54
C MET A 49 -15.57 -2.42 -1.81
N LEU A 50 -14.49 -2.74 -2.51
CA LEU A 50 -13.14 -2.69 -1.96
C LEU A 50 -12.61 -1.26 -1.86
N SER A 51 -11.61 -1.04 -1.00
CA SER A 51 -10.94 0.26 -0.87
C SER A 51 -10.35 0.75 -2.19
N SER A 52 -9.78 -0.15 -2.99
CA SER A 52 -9.23 0.16 -4.32
C SER A 52 -10.29 0.64 -5.30
N GLU A 53 -11.47 0.05 -5.27
CA GLU A 53 -12.60 0.41 -6.12
C GLU A 53 -13.19 1.76 -5.73
N LEU A 54 -13.32 2.00 -4.43
CA LEU A 54 -13.78 3.29 -3.93
C LEU A 54 -12.79 4.40 -4.28
N ASN A 55 -11.48 4.12 -4.23
CA ASN A 55 -10.44 5.02 -4.71
C ASN A 55 -10.55 5.27 -6.21
N PHE A 56 -10.82 4.22 -7.01
CA PHE A 56 -11.03 4.36 -8.45
C PHE A 56 -12.23 5.26 -8.77
N LEU A 57 -13.37 5.03 -8.14
CA LEU A 57 -14.57 5.85 -8.32
C LEU A 57 -14.34 7.31 -7.89
N ALA A 58 -13.57 7.54 -6.81
CA ALA A 58 -13.16 8.88 -6.39
C ALA A 58 -12.29 9.56 -7.45
N GLY A 59 -11.34 8.83 -8.04
CA GLY A 59 -10.49 9.30 -9.13
C GLY A 59 -11.30 9.66 -10.39
N LEU A 60 -12.25 8.83 -10.78
CA LEU A 60 -13.19 9.13 -11.88
C LEU A 60 -14.00 10.39 -11.62
N TRP A 61 -14.49 10.57 -10.40
CA TRP A 61 -15.23 11.77 -10.03
C TRP A 61 -14.37 13.03 -10.15
N ILE A 62 -13.17 13.02 -9.59
CA ILE A 62 -12.23 14.15 -9.70
C ILE A 62 -11.95 14.48 -11.17
N GLN A 63 -11.80 13.45 -12.01
CA GLN A 63 -11.49 13.60 -13.42
C GLN A 63 -12.64 14.18 -14.25
N ASN A 64 -13.86 13.71 -14.00
CA ASN A 64 -15.00 13.91 -14.91
C ASN A 64 -15.99 14.98 -14.44
N VAL A 65 -15.93 15.39 -13.17
CA VAL A 65 -16.96 16.23 -12.56
C VAL A 65 -17.16 17.56 -13.29
N VAL A 66 -18.42 17.88 -13.53
CA VAL A 66 -18.90 19.18 -14.01
C VAL A 66 -19.70 19.78 -12.86
N LEU A 67 -19.25 20.91 -12.30
CA LEU A 67 -19.76 21.44 -11.03
C LEU A 67 -21.25 21.81 -11.07
N ASP A 68 -21.74 22.27 -12.22
CA ASP A 68 -23.14 22.67 -12.41
C ASP A 68 -24.06 21.46 -12.74
N LYS A 69 -23.48 20.30 -13.02
CA LYS A 69 -24.22 19.08 -13.36
C LYS A 69 -24.60 18.32 -12.09
N THR A 70 -25.86 18.35 -11.74
CA THR A 70 -26.40 17.66 -10.55
C THR A 70 -27.67 16.89 -10.91
N TRP A 71 -28.00 15.87 -10.12
CA TRP A 71 -29.28 15.19 -10.15
C TRP A 71 -30.05 15.40 -8.85
N ASP A 72 -31.33 15.02 -8.85
CA ASP A 72 -32.18 15.10 -7.66
C ASP A 72 -31.69 14.11 -6.60
N ILE A 73 -31.72 14.51 -5.34
CA ILE A 73 -31.32 13.69 -4.19
C ILE A 73 -32.12 12.39 -4.07
N THR A 74 -33.36 12.38 -4.58
CA THR A 74 -34.21 11.18 -4.59
C THR A 74 -33.66 10.04 -5.43
N LEU A 75 -32.74 10.33 -6.36
CA LEU A 75 -32.09 9.35 -7.23
C LEU A 75 -30.80 8.78 -6.64
N ASP A 76 -30.35 9.26 -5.48
CA ASP A 76 -29.07 8.83 -4.90
C ASP A 76 -29.04 7.31 -4.62
N ASP A 77 -30.15 6.74 -4.12
CA ASP A 77 -30.25 5.31 -3.84
C ASP A 77 -30.24 4.46 -5.13
N ASP A 78 -30.88 4.94 -6.21
CA ASP A 78 -30.91 4.24 -7.49
C ASP A 78 -29.54 4.25 -8.16
N PHE A 79 -28.89 5.40 -8.20
CA PHE A 79 -27.53 5.50 -8.73
C PHE A 79 -26.49 4.76 -7.87
N THR A 80 -26.68 4.71 -6.56
CA THR A 80 -25.82 3.90 -5.69
C THR A 80 -25.92 2.41 -6.05
N ARG A 81 -27.14 1.89 -6.21
CA ARG A 81 -27.36 0.50 -6.63
C ARG A 81 -26.81 0.22 -8.03
N GLU A 82 -26.94 1.19 -8.94
CA GLU A 82 -26.38 1.08 -10.28
C GLU A 82 -24.85 1.01 -10.23
N VAL A 83 -24.18 1.84 -9.43
CA VAL A 83 -22.71 1.80 -9.27
C VAL A 83 -22.25 0.46 -8.71
N TYR A 84 -22.90 -0.06 -7.67
CA TYR A 84 -22.58 -1.41 -7.17
C TYR A 84 -22.73 -2.48 -8.25
N LYS A 85 -23.82 -2.44 -9.03
CA LYS A 85 -24.03 -3.38 -10.13
C LYS A 85 -22.95 -3.26 -11.23
N LEU A 86 -22.58 -2.04 -11.60
CA LEU A 86 -21.53 -1.82 -12.61
C LEU A 86 -20.16 -2.37 -12.14
N MET A 87 -19.86 -2.20 -10.85
CA MET A 87 -18.63 -2.75 -10.27
C MET A 87 -18.67 -4.28 -10.20
N ASP A 88 -19.80 -4.89 -9.83
CA ASP A 88 -19.99 -6.33 -9.83
C ASP A 88 -19.92 -6.93 -11.26
N ASP A 89 -20.55 -6.27 -12.24
CA ASP A 89 -20.42 -6.65 -13.66
C ASP A 89 -18.93 -6.56 -14.11
N LEU A 90 -18.19 -5.55 -13.67
CA LEU A 90 -16.76 -5.41 -13.97
C LEU A 90 -15.94 -6.56 -13.37
N HIS A 91 -16.19 -6.92 -12.09
CA HIS A 91 -15.57 -8.07 -11.45
C HIS A 91 -15.82 -9.37 -12.20
N SER A 92 -17.08 -9.59 -12.58
CA SER A 92 -17.47 -10.78 -13.31
C SER A 92 -16.73 -10.92 -14.64
N LEU A 93 -16.42 -9.81 -15.31
CA LEU A 93 -15.64 -9.82 -16.55
C LEU A 93 -14.19 -10.24 -16.33
N TYR A 94 -13.58 -9.83 -15.24
CA TYR A 94 -12.20 -10.21 -14.91
C TYR A 94 -12.09 -11.67 -14.43
N LEU A 95 -13.06 -12.13 -13.64
CA LEU A 95 -13.12 -13.52 -13.14
C LEU A 95 -13.35 -14.56 -14.25
N GLN A 96 -14.07 -14.21 -15.33
CA GLN A 96 -14.39 -15.12 -16.42
C GLN A 96 -13.25 -15.37 -17.41
N LYS A 97 -12.25 -14.52 -17.40
CA LYS A 97 -11.09 -14.67 -18.31
C LYS A 97 -10.04 -15.54 -17.62
N ASN A 98 -9.96 -16.82 -17.98
CA ASN A 98 -8.95 -17.79 -17.53
C ASN A 98 -7.51 -17.50 -18.02
N ASP A 99 -7.20 -16.25 -18.31
CA ASP A 99 -5.88 -15.83 -18.78
C ASP A 99 -5.03 -15.37 -17.59
N LEU A 100 -3.78 -15.80 -17.53
CA LEU A 100 -2.83 -15.42 -16.47
C LEU A 100 -2.69 -13.91 -16.32
N SER A 101 -2.76 -13.15 -17.43
CA SER A 101 -2.72 -11.68 -17.41
C SER A 101 -3.90 -11.07 -16.64
N ASN A 102 -5.09 -11.67 -16.74
CA ASN A 102 -6.28 -11.21 -16.05
C ASN A 102 -6.32 -11.64 -14.59
N GLN A 103 -5.77 -12.81 -14.24
CA GLN A 103 -5.60 -13.20 -12.83
C GLN A 103 -4.70 -12.23 -12.07
N PHE A 104 -3.73 -11.63 -12.73
CA PHE A 104 -2.89 -10.59 -12.13
C PHE A 104 -3.67 -9.30 -11.87
N VAL A 105 -4.47 -8.84 -12.82
CA VAL A 105 -5.33 -7.65 -12.63
C VAL A 105 -6.29 -7.88 -11.47
N GLU A 106 -6.91 -9.06 -11.38
CA GLU A 106 -7.79 -9.46 -10.30
C GLU A 106 -7.10 -9.40 -8.94
N VAL A 107 -5.88 -9.92 -8.84
CA VAL A 107 -5.10 -9.89 -7.61
C VAL A 107 -4.80 -8.46 -7.16
N PHE A 108 -4.49 -7.55 -8.08
CA PHE A 108 -4.29 -6.13 -7.76
C PHE A 108 -5.56 -5.44 -7.24
N PHE A 109 -6.72 -5.94 -7.63
CA PHE A 109 -8.00 -5.43 -7.17
C PHE A 109 -8.36 -5.90 -5.78
N TYR A 110 -8.14 -7.19 -5.52
CA TYR A 110 -8.69 -7.88 -4.37
C TYR A 110 -7.75 -7.93 -3.16
N GLU A 111 -6.53 -7.46 -3.29
CA GLU A 111 -5.71 -7.26 -2.11
C GLU A 111 -6.26 -6.09 -1.31
N GLY A 112 -6.80 -6.41 -0.14
CA GLY A 112 -7.27 -5.46 0.85
C GLY A 112 -6.14 -4.55 1.37
N ASP A 113 -6.38 -3.84 2.44
CA ASP A 113 -5.36 -3.01 3.08
C ASP A 113 -4.14 -3.86 3.43
N LEU A 114 -3.03 -3.59 2.73
CA LEU A 114 -1.79 -4.38 2.78
C LEU A 114 -1.00 -4.19 4.07
N ALA A 115 -1.44 -3.28 4.93
CA ALA A 115 -0.81 -2.96 6.20
C ALA A 115 -1.82 -2.42 7.23
N TYR A 116 -1.49 -2.58 8.50
CA TYR A 116 -2.24 -1.94 9.56
C TYR A 116 -1.95 -0.43 9.61
N ASP A 117 -2.90 0.38 10.02
CA ASP A 117 -2.76 1.85 10.13
C ASP A 117 -1.51 2.30 10.88
N TRP A 118 -1.17 1.64 11.97
CA TRP A 118 0.02 1.96 12.75
C TRP A 118 1.32 1.67 12.00
N GLN A 119 1.32 0.68 11.10
CA GLN A 119 2.48 0.38 10.24
C GLN A 119 2.72 1.48 9.22
N TYR A 120 1.65 2.02 8.61
CA TYR A 120 1.79 3.17 7.69
C TYR A 120 2.46 4.36 8.38
N VAL A 121 2.07 4.69 9.61
CA VAL A 121 2.68 5.78 10.39
C VAL A 121 4.14 5.48 10.74
N ASP A 122 4.40 4.28 11.29
CA ASP A 122 5.74 3.88 11.76
C ASP A 122 6.74 3.82 10.59
N PHE A 123 6.36 3.15 9.50
CA PHE A 123 7.25 3.02 8.36
C PHE A 123 7.44 4.33 7.59
N ALA A 124 6.40 5.17 7.46
CA ALA A 124 6.59 6.49 6.87
C ALA A 124 7.62 7.31 7.65
N ARG A 125 7.52 7.33 8.98
CA ARG A 125 8.50 8.02 9.83
C ARG A 125 9.89 7.43 9.71
N LYS A 126 10.03 6.11 9.77
CA LYS A 126 11.33 5.44 9.65
C LYS A 126 11.99 5.64 8.30
N LYS A 127 11.21 5.52 7.21
CA LYS A 127 11.71 5.73 5.85
C LYS A 127 12.15 7.18 5.63
N TYR A 128 11.28 8.13 5.93
CA TYR A 128 11.44 9.52 5.48
C TYR A 128 12.10 10.46 6.51
N ASN A 129 12.34 10.03 7.76
CA ASN A 129 13.24 10.72 8.69
C ASN A 129 14.73 10.42 8.45
N MET A 130 15.07 9.56 7.48
CA MET A 130 16.48 9.41 7.06
C MET A 130 17.01 10.75 6.57
N PRO A 131 18.19 11.19 7.02
CA PRO A 131 18.66 12.58 6.83
C PRO A 131 18.59 13.09 5.39
N LEU A 132 18.91 12.22 4.41
CA LEU A 132 18.86 12.60 2.99
C LEU A 132 17.44 12.84 2.51
N LEU A 133 16.49 11.92 2.82
CA LEU A 133 15.10 12.05 2.40
C LEU A 133 14.38 13.18 3.14
N TYR A 134 14.62 13.28 4.44
CA TYR A 134 14.09 14.35 5.28
C TYR A 134 14.47 15.74 4.74
N ASN A 135 15.75 15.93 4.40
CA ASN A 135 16.23 17.21 3.89
C ASN A 135 15.60 17.58 2.55
N VAL A 136 15.39 16.62 1.64
CA VAL A 136 14.70 16.88 0.36
C VAL A 136 13.25 17.25 0.61
N LEU A 137 12.52 16.48 1.42
CA LEU A 137 11.12 16.79 1.74
C LEU A 137 10.98 18.14 2.39
N LYS A 138 11.88 18.51 3.30
CA LYS A 138 11.82 19.78 4.02
C LYS A 138 12.21 20.98 3.14
N ASN A 139 13.24 20.83 2.30
CA ASN A 139 13.78 21.94 1.52
C ASN A 139 13.03 22.17 0.21
N GLU A 140 12.62 21.12 -0.49
CA GLU A 140 11.94 21.23 -1.79
C GLU A 140 10.41 21.30 -1.64
N TYR A 141 9.85 20.56 -0.67
CA TYR A 141 8.39 20.47 -0.48
C TYR A 141 7.88 21.15 0.79
N HIS A 142 8.78 21.63 1.64
CA HIS A 142 8.49 22.32 2.90
C HIS A 142 7.68 21.49 3.92
N PHE A 143 7.82 20.16 3.89
CA PHE A 143 7.13 19.28 4.81
C PHE A 143 8.07 18.54 5.75
N ASP A 144 7.63 18.44 7.02
CA ASP A 144 8.18 17.51 8.00
C ASP A 144 7.31 16.25 8.02
N ILE A 145 7.93 15.09 7.86
CA ILE A 145 7.21 13.81 7.82
C ILE A 145 6.44 13.51 9.12
N ASN A 146 6.93 13.99 10.25
CA ASN A 146 6.24 13.82 11.53
C ASN A 146 4.97 14.68 11.58
N VAL A 147 5.02 15.90 11.05
CA VAL A 147 3.85 16.75 10.91
C VAL A 147 2.87 16.15 9.91
N LEU A 148 3.34 15.66 8.77
CA LEU A 148 2.50 15.01 7.77
C LEU A 148 1.75 13.82 8.38
N THR A 149 2.46 12.86 8.97
CA THR A 149 1.85 11.66 9.54
C THR A 149 0.91 11.98 10.70
N SER A 150 1.27 12.91 11.58
CA SER A 150 0.41 13.32 12.70
C SER A 150 -0.84 14.05 12.21
N THR A 151 -0.73 14.88 11.18
CA THR A 151 -1.87 15.59 10.57
C THR A 151 -2.86 14.60 9.96
N LEU A 152 -2.38 13.65 9.17
CA LEU A 152 -3.23 12.63 8.54
C LEU A 152 -3.90 11.71 9.56
N THR A 153 -3.18 11.29 10.59
CA THR A 153 -3.76 10.54 11.72
C THR A 153 -4.87 11.34 12.43
N LYS A 154 -4.63 12.62 12.69
CA LYS A 154 -5.61 13.52 13.32
C LYS A 154 -6.82 13.77 12.43
N LEU A 155 -6.63 13.87 11.10
CA LEU A 155 -7.69 14.00 10.12
C LEU A 155 -8.58 12.75 10.13
N LYS A 156 -7.98 11.56 10.06
CA LYS A 156 -8.67 10.27 10.17
C LYS A 156 -9.50 10.18 11.44
N CYS A 157 -8.92 10.48 12.61
CA CYS A 157 -9.66 10.52 13.86
C CYS A 157 -10.85 11.52 13.86
N CYS A 158 -10.76 12.62 13.09
CA CYS A 158 -11.87 13.54 12.96
C CYS A 158 -13.01 12.93 12.14
N ILE A 159 -12.69 12.21 11.07
CA ILE A 159 -13.67 11.50 10.22
C ILE A 159 -14.35 10.39 11.02
N GLU A 160 -13.60 9.51 11.66
CA GLU A 160 -14.13 8.44 12.51
C GLU A 160 -15.13 8.95 13.56
N LYS A 161 -14.78 10.06 14.23
CA LYS A 161 -15.69 10.71 15.21
C LYS A 161 -16.98 11.22 14.53
N GLN A 162 -16.89 11.74 13.31
CA GLN A 162 -18.06 12.18 12.57
C GLN A 162 -18.93 11.00 12.15
N ILE A 163 -18.35 9.92 11.66
CA ILE A 163 -19.05 8.69 11.29
C ILE A 163 -19.81 8.13 12.51
N LYS A 164 -19.12 7.97 13.65
CA LYS A 164 -19.73 7.50 14.92
C LYS A 164 -20.89 8.40 15.37
N ARG A 165 -20.72 9.72 15.27
CA ARG A 165 -21.77 10.68 15.61
C ARG A 165 -22.97 10.56 14.66
N ARG A 166 -22.74 10.52 13.34
CA ARG A 166 -23.81 10.40 12.33
C ARG A 166 -24.59 9.11 12.48
N ARG A 167 -23.90 8.01 12.77
CA ARG A 167 -24.55 6.73 13.08
C ARG A 167 -25.53 6.86 14.25
N SER A 168 -25.12 7.54 15.35
CA SER A 168 -25.97 7.75 16.53
C SER A 168 -27.14 8.70 16.28
N GLU A 169 -26.97 9.74 15.46
CA GLU A 169 -28.01 10.73 15.14
C GLU A 169 -29.07 10.18 14.19
N LYS A 170 -28.68 9.37 13.19
CA LYS A 170 -29.59 8.73 12.24
C LYS A 170 -30.64 7.86 12.95
N TRP A 171 -30.25 7.12 13.99
CA TRP A 171 -31.16 6.30 14.80
C TRP A 171 -32.15 7.13 15.62
N LYS A 172 -31.82 8.38 15.97
CA LYS A 172 -32.62 9.21 16.87
C LYS A 172 -33.63 10.10 16.16
N ARG A 173 -33.41 10.49 14.91
CA ARG A 173 -34.14 11.58 14.26
C ARG A 173 -34.98 11.19 13.04
N HIS A 174 -34.81 10.02 12.47
CA HIS A 174 -35.38 9.61 11.17
C HIS A 174 -35.16 10.64 10.02
N GLU A 175 -34.20 11.56 10.16
CA GLU A 175 -33.92 12.56 9.16
C GLU A 175 -32.85 12.03 8.16
N TYR A 176 -33.06 12.31 6.88
CA TYR A 176 -32.07 12.06 5.84
C TYR A 176 -30.87 12.99 6.05
N ILE A 177 -29.78 12.43 6.49
CA ILE A 177 -28.50 13.13 6.60
C ILE A 177 -27.59 12.53 5.54
N SER A 178 -27.19 13.33 4.53
CA SER A 178 -26.27 12.86 3.49
C SER A 178 -25.01 12.20 4.10
N PRO A 179 -24.76 10.92 3.80
CA PRO A 179 -23.57 10.22 4.31
C PRO A 179 -22.26 10.91 3.93
N MET A 180 -22.21 11.63 2.81
CA MET A 180 -21.06 12.44 2.40
C MET A 180 -20.59 13.39 3.51
N ASN A 181 -21.52 13.93 4.31
CA ASN A 181 -21.17 14.84 5.41
C ASN A 181 -20.35 14.14 6.52
N ALA A 182 -20.45 12.82 6.65
CA ALA A 182 -19.64 12.06 7.63
C ALA A 182 -18.14 12.07 7.26
N PHE A 183 -17.86 12.13 5.97
CA PHE A 183 -16.50 12.11 5.40
C PHE A 183 -16.00 13.52 5.04
N THR A 184 -16.80 14.56 5.30
CA THR A 184 -16.42 15.95 4.97
C THR A 184 -16.04 16.72 6.23
N ILE A 185 -14.81 17.19 6.31
CA ILE A 185 -14.33 18.07 7.38
C ILE A 185 -14.57 19.52 6.98
N LYS A 186 -15.40 20.23 7.73
CA LYS A 186 -15.71 21.63 7.46
C LYS A 186 -14.52 22.56 7.73
N PRO A 187 -14.33 23.66 6.97
CA PRO A 187 -13.20 24.58 7.14
C PRO A 187 -13.06 25.17 8.53
N ASN A 188 -14.16 25.42 9.23
CA ASN A 188 -14.14 25.93 10.61
C ASN A 188 -13.55 24.89 11.59
N ILE A 189 -13.74 23.59 11.34
CA ILE A 189 -13.12 22.51 12.13
C ILE A 189 -11.62 22.49 11.87
N ILE A 190 -11.20 22.62 10.59
CA ILE A 190 -9.79 22.70 10.23
C ILE A 190 -9.14 23.88 10.94
N LYS A 191 -9.68 25.08 10.81
CA LYS A 191 -9.16 26.29 11.47
C LYS A 191 -9.08 26.16 12.99
N LYS A 192 -10.04 25.47 13.61
CA LYS A 192 -10.10 25.33 15.08
C LYS A 192 -9.17 24.26 15.62
N LYS A 193 -8.99 23.15 14.89
CA LYS A 193 -8.30 21.96 15.40
C LYS A 193 -6.89 21.78 14.88
N PHE A 194 -6.54 22.35 13.73
CA PHE A 194 -5.26 22.12 13.07
C PHE A 194 -4.41 23.40 13.11
N SER A 195 -3.12 23.26 13.41
CA SER A 195 -2.16 24.35 13.36
C SER A 195 -2.00 24.88 11.91
N PRO A 196 -1.43 26.07 11.70
CA PRO A 196 -1.15 26.56 10.34
C PRO A 196 -0.31 25.60 9.49
N GLU A 197 0.67 24.93 10.11
CA GLU A 197 1.51 23.95 9.43
C GLU A 197 0.72 22.68 9.05
N GLU A 198 -0.11 22.17 9.95
CA GLU A 198 -1.03 21.07 9.67
C GLU A 198 -2.06 21.42 8.57
N GLN A 199 -2.54 22.68 8.55
CA GLN A 199 -3.44 23.16 7.50
C GLN A 199 -2.74 23.18 6.13
N SER A 200 -1.46 23.56 6.09
CA SER A 200 -0.65 23.51 4.87
C SER A 200 -0.49 22.07 4.34
N VAL A 201 -0.30 21.09 5.24
CA VAL A 201 -0.28 19.66 4.88
C VAL A 201 -1.62 19.24 4.26
N ILE A 202 -2.74 19.57 4.90
CA ILE A 202 -4.08 19.23 4.38
C ILE A 202 -4.26 19.82 2.98
N LYS A 203 -3.89 21.08 2.78
CA LYS A 203 -4.01 21.75 1.48
C LYS A 203 -3.12 21.13 0.42
N ALA A 204 -1.89 20.76 0.75
CA ALA A 204 -0.97 20.14 -0.19
C ALA A 204 -1.39 18.71 -0.62
N LEU A 205 -2.14 18.00 0.25
CA LEU A 205 -2.71 16.69 -0.04
C LEU A 205 -4.14 16.78 -0.58
N SER A 206 -4.64 18.00 -0.83
CA SER A 206 -5.97 18.22 -1.36
C SER A 206 -5.94 18.42 -2.86
N PHE A 207 -6.91 17.81 -3.53
CA PHE A 207 -7.19 18.00 -4.95
C PHE A 207 -8.48 18.80 -5.11
N GLY A 208 -8.40 19.95 -5.79
CA GLY A 208 -9.59 20.73 -6.13
C GLY A 208 -10.35 20.09 -7.28
N LEU A 209 -11.69 20.07 -7.20
CA LEU A 209 -12.54 19.52 -8.27
C LEU A 209 -12.49 20.34 -9.58
N GLU A 210 -11.88 21.51 -9.57
CA GLU A 210 -11.66 22.35 -10.77
C GLU A 210 -10.26 22.14 -11.36
N GLY A 211 -9.46 21.23 -10.77
CA GLY A 211 -8.08 20.99 -11.17
C GLY A 211 -7.97 20.08 -12.40
N GLN A 212 -6.93 20.33 -13.21
CA GLN A 212 -6.59 19.42 -14.30
C GLN A 212 -5.83 18.22 -13.78
N ILE A 213 -6.34 17.01 -14.06
CA ILE A 213 -5.63 15.76 -13.79
C ILE A 213 -4.57 15.54 -14.87
N ALA A 214 -3.33 15.30 -14.45
CA ALA A 214 -2.20 15.09 -15.36
C ALA A 214 -2.33 13.82 -16.21
N LYS A 215 -2.94 12.75 -15.64
CA LYS A 215 -3.16 11.46 -16.33
C LYS A 215 -4.63 11.08 -16.25
N ARG A 216 -5.20 10.70 -17.40
CA ARG A 216 -6.60 10.27 -17.49
C ARG A 216 -6.75 8.81 -17.10
N ILE A 217 -7.63 8.55 -16.15
CA ILE A 217 -8.04 7.20 -15.75
C ILE A 217 -9.01 6.65 -16.82
N ARG A 218 -8.68 5.51 -17.41
CA ARG A 218 -9.49 4.78 -18.40
C ARG A 218 -9.90 3.41 -17.92
N LYS A 219 -9.06 2.81 -17.08
CA LYS A 219 -9.25 1.50 -16.45
C LYS A 219 -8.98 1.63 -14.95
N ILE A 220 -9.49 0.69 -14.21
CA ILE A 220 -9.30 0.64 -12.77
C ILE A 220 -7.83 0.44 -12.35
N THR A 221 -7.00 -0.15 -13.24
CA THR A 221 -5.56 -0.36 -13.05
C THR A 221 -4.72 0.88 -13.38
N ASP A 222 -5.29 1.90 -14.03
CA ASP A 222 -4.55 3.11 -14.36
C ASP A 222 -4.13 3.87 -13.09
N PHE A 223 -3.05 4.64 -13.22
CA PHE A 223 -2.59 5.48 -12.12
C PHE A 223 -3.69 6.45 -11.66
N ASN A 224 -4.02 6.36 -10.37
CA ASN A 224 -5.06 7.18 -9.76
C ASN A 224 -4.44 8.24 -8.85
N SER A 225 -4.55 9.51 -9.26
CA SER A 225 -4.05 10.65 -8.48
C SER A 225 -4.68 10.77 -7.08
N TYR A 226 -5.85 10.19 -6.85
CA TYR A 226 -6.49 10.17 -5.54
C TYR A 226 -5.65 9.42 -4.49
N ILE A 227 -4.84 8.43 -4.89
CA ILE A 227 -3.93 7.72 -3.99
C ILE A 227 -2.81 8.65 -3.47
N GLN A 228 -2.37 9.57 -4.32
CA GLN A 228 -1.35 10.56 -3.96
C GLN A 228 -1.94 11.75 -3.19
N TYR A 229 -3.18 12.15 -3.53
CA TYR A 229 -3.90 13.29 -2.95
C TYR A 229 -5.28 12.85 -2.44
N PRO A 230 -5.37 12.19 -1.26
CA PRO A 230 -6.59 11.52 -0.81
C PRO A 230 -7.66 12.48 -0.24
N ILE A 231 -7.47 13.77 -0.37
CA ILE A 231 -8.37 14.79 0.14
C ILE A 231 -8.95 15.57 -1.04
N ILE A 232 -10.26 15.64 -1.16
CA ILE A 232 -10.95 16.39 -2.19
C ILE A 232 -11.44 17.71 -1.60
N GLU A 233 -10.90 18.84 -2.08
CA GLU A 233 -11.37 20.17 -1.70
C GLU A 233 -12.67 20.48 -2.45
N LEU A 234 -13.75 20.60 -1.69
CA LEU A 234 -15.07 20.88 -2.26
C LEU A 234 -15.22 22.39 -2.59
N PRO A 235 -15.85 22.75 -3.73
CA PRO A 235 -16.01 24.11 -4.15
C PRO A 235 -16.82 24.93 -3.13
N ASN A 236 -16.72 26.27 -3.24
CA ASN A 236 -17.45 27.21 -2.40
C ASN A 236 -17.20 27.02 -0.88
N ASN A 237 -16.00 26.62 -0.51
CA ASN A 237 -15.59 26.45 0.89
C ASN A 237 -16.49 25.46 1.66
N ARG A 238 -17.00 24.43 0.97
CA ARG A 238 -17.86 23.41 1.59
C ARG A 238 -17.09 22.44 2.50
N GLY A 239 -15.76 22.32 2.30
CA GLY A 239 -14.87 21.54 3.13
C GLY A 239 -13.99 20.57 2.36
N TYR A 240 -13.40 19.68 3.12
CA TYR A 240 -12.45 18.67 2.65
C TYR A 240 -13.09 17.28 2.77
N PHE A 241 -13.33 16.65 1.64
CA PHE A 241 -13.98 15.34 1.55
C PHE A 241 -12.95 14.24 1.38
N CYS A 242 -12.96 13.27 2.27
CA CYS A 242 -12.06 12.11 2.25
C CYS A 242 -12.92 10.85 2.11
N VAL A 243 -13.04 10.34 0.91
CA VAL A 243 -13.93 9.22 0.58
C VAL A 243 -13.53 7.94 1.33
N ASN A 244 -12.23 7.70 1.46
CA ASN A 244 -11.69 6.46 2.00
C ASN A 244 -10.62 6.75 3.06
N GLU A 245 -10.84 6.24 4.27
CA GLU A 245 -9.90 6.42 5.39
C GLU A 245 -8.59 5.66 5.15
N SER A 246 -8.61 4.51 4.47
CA SER A 246 -7.39 3.77 4.17
C SER A 246 -6.51 4.52 3.17
N ALA A 247 -7.08 5.26 2.21
CA ALA A 247 -6.33 6.11 1.30
C ALA A 247 -5.52 7.18 2.03
N ILE A 248 -6.03 7.71 3.17
CA ILE A 248 -5.28 8.64 4.02
C ILE A 248 -4.06 7.96 4.64
N SER A 249 -4.21 6.71 5.08
CA SER A 249 -3.10 5.93 5.65
C SER A 249 -2.04 5.59 4.61
N VAL A 250 -2.47 5.12 3.44
CA VAL A 250 -1.60 4.83 2.30
C VAL A 250 -0.80 6.06 1.86
N ALA A 251 -1.44 7.23 1.79
CA ALA A 251 -0.80 8.49 1.40
C ALA A 251 0.36 8.91 2.31
N MET A 252 0.41 8.45 3.57
CA MET A 252 1.56 8.70 4.45
C MET A 252 2.87 8.15 3.87
N ASN A 253 2.80 7.08 3.09
CA ASN A 253 3.96 6.47 2.42
C ASN A 253 4.06 6.84 0.94
N GLU A 254 2.91 6.88 0.24
CA GLU A 254 2.89 7.09 -1.20
C GLU A 254 3.18 8.54 -1.60
N THR A 255 2.57 9.52 -0.93
CA THR A 255 2.78 10.93 -1.29
C THR A 255 4.25 11.35 -1.18
N PRO A 256 4.97 11.11 -0.07
CA PRO A 256 6.39 11.43 0.02
C PRO A 256 7.24 10.68 -1.02
N PHE A 257 6.86 9.44 -1.36
CA PHE A 257 7.55 8.68 -2.40
C PHE A 257 7.46 9.37 -3.77
N TYR A 258 6.26 9.76 -4.21
CA TYR A 258 6.07 10.44 -5.49
C TYR A 258 6.77 11.80 -5.52
N TRP A 259 6.69 12.59 -4.45
CA TRP A 259 7.43 13.85 -4.35
C TRP A 259 8.95 13.65 -4.50
N LEU A 260 9.52 12.64 -3.82
CA LEU A 260 10.94 12.34 -3.95
C LEU A 260 11.31 11.81 -5.34
N GLN A 261 10.43 11.05 -5.98
CA GLN A 261 10.62 10.56 -7.34
C GLN A 261 10.62 11.70 -8.37
N ASP A 262 9.74 12.69 -8.18
CA ASP A 262 9.61 13.85 -9.06
C ASP A 262 10.68 14.93 -8.80
N SER A 263 11.44 14.81 -7.70
CA SER A 263 12.52 15.73 -7.38
C SER A 263 13.63 15.68 -8.42
N LEU A 264 13.91 16.83 -9.05
CA LEU A 264 14.96 16.98 -10.05
C LEU A 264 16.38 16.70 -9.48
N SER A 265 16.56 17.01 -8.20
CA SER A 265 17.86 16.86 -7.53
C SER A 265 18.10 15.43 -7.03
N PHE A 266 17.01 14.68 -6.76
CA PHE A 266 17.10 13.46 -5.97
C PHE A 266 16.51 12.20 -6.65
N GLY A 267 15.54 12.31 -7.55
CA GLY A 267 14.80 11.18 -8.09
C GLY A 267 15.66 10.03 -8.61
N LYS A 268 16.77 10.33 -9.28
CA LYS A 268 17.72 9.31 -9.79
C LYS A 268 18.44 8.49 -8.70
N LYS A 269 18.57 9.02 -7.48
CA LYS A 269 19.26 8.38 -6.35
C LYS A 269 18.27 7.60 -5.45
N LEU A 270 16.97 7.80 -5.64
CA LEU A 270 15.95 7.25 -4.77
C LEU A 270 16.01 5.72 -4.70
N GLY A 271 16.28 5.05 -5.83
CA GLY A 271 16.33 3.58 -5.91
C GLY A 271 17.38 2.96 -4.98
N SER A 272 18.63 3.44 -5.01
CA SER A 272 19.70 2.92 -4.15
C SER A 272 19.44 3.18 -2.67
N ILE A 273 19.01 4.39 -2.33
CA ILE A 273 18.71 4.77 -0.94
C ILE A 273 17.55 3.94 -0.39
N ARG A 274 16.57 3.60 -1.21
CA ARG A 274 15.47 2.72 -0.81
C ARG A 274 15.95 1.30 -0.48
N GLY A 275 16.97 0.79 -1.17
CA GLY A 275 17.63 -0.48 -0.83
C GLY A 275 18.19 -0.45 0.58
N ASP A 276 19.05 0.52 0.87
CA ASP A 276 19.66 0.69 2.19
C ASP A 276 18.62 0.85 3.32
N ILE A 277 17.50 1.56 3.03
CA ILE A 277 16.38 1.71 3.97
C ILE A 277 15.70 0.38 4.23
N ALA A 278 15.45 -0.40 3.18
CA ALA A 278 14.77 -1.68 3.29
C ALA A 278 15.54 -2.65 4.17
N GLU A 279 16.85 -2.82 3.93
CA GLU A 279 17.71 -3.67 4.72
C GLU A 279 17.77 -3.22 6.19
N LYS A 280 17.88 -1.92 6.43
CA LYS A 280 17.87 -1.36 7.79
C LYS A 280 16.56 -1.65 8.51
N LEU A 281 15.42 -1.51 7.84
CA LEU A 281 14.10 -1.78 8.44
C LEU A 281 13.92 -3.26 8.76
N VAL A 282 14.34 -4.17 7.88
CA VAL A 282 14.35 -5.62 8.17
C VAL A 282 15.21 -5.92 9.38
N LEU A 283 16.42 -5.36 9.45
CA LEU A 283 17.30 -5.52 10.60
C LEU A 283 16.63 -5.05 11.91
N GLU A 284 16.00 -3.87 11.91
CA GLU A 284 15.30 -3.33 13.07
C GLU A 284 14.13 -4.20 13.52
N ILE A 285 13.36 -4.76 12.56
CA ILE A 285 12.25 -5.68 12.85
C ILE A 285 12.78 -6.93 13.55
N VAL A 286 13.82 -7.55 12.99
CA VAL A 286 14.41 -8.77 13.56
C VAL A 286 14.99 -8.51 14.95
N GLN A 287 15.72 -7.39 15.11
CA GLN A 287 16.36 -7.02 16.39
C GLN A 287 15.35 -6.73 17.52
N ARG A 288 14.11 -6.37 17.20
CA ARG A 288 13.06 -6.19 18.24
C ARG A 288 12.72 -7.49 19.00
N ARG A 289 12.89 -8.62 18.35
CA ARG A 289 12.57 -9.95 18.95
C ARG A 289 13.82 -10.77 19.28
N PHE A 290 14.85 -10.64 18.46
CA PHE A 290 16.06 -11.42 18.60
C PHE A 290 17.23 -10.47 18.93
N LEU A 291 17.64 -10.44 20.19
CA LEU A 291 18.71 -9.56 20.68
C LEU A 291 20.13 -10.06 20.35
N LYS A 292 20.25 -11.34 20.01
CA LYS A 292 21.54 -12.01 19.74
C LYS A 292 21.49 -12.73 18.41
N ASN A 293 22.68 -12.96 17.85
CA ASN A 293 22.84 -13.72 16.60
C ASN A 293 22.09 -13.11 15.41
N VAL A 294 22.03 -11.77 15.36
CA VAL A 294 21.46 -11.00 14.24
C VAL A 294 22.59 -10.21 13.60
N TYR A 295 22.74 -10.36 12.31
CA TYR A 295 23.82 -9.79 11.52
C TYR A 295 23.26 -9.17 10.25
N ALA A 296 23.88 -8.10 9.77
CA ALA A 296 23.53 -7.46 8.50
C ALA A 296 24.78 -7.20 7.65
N HIS A 297 24.55 -7.05 6.35
CA HIS A 297 25.61 -6.74 5.36
C HIS A 297 26.79 -7.71 5.48
N ILE A 298 26.55 -9.00 5.24
CA ILE A 298 27.58 -10.04 5.30
C ILE A 298 28.08 -10.34 3.90
N PRO A 299 29.17 -9.72 3.44
CA PRO A 299 29.74 -10.05 2.14
C PRO A 299 30.38 -11.45 2.18
N ILE A 300 30.17 -12.22 1.14
CA ILE A 300 30.76 -13.53 0.95
C ILE A 300 31.75 -13.46 -0.20
N THR A 301 33.01 -13.80 0.09
CA THR A 301 34.10 -13.82 -0.88
C THR A 301 34.66 -15.23 -1.01
N LYS A 302 35.22 -15.55 -2.15
CA LYS A 302 35.95 -16.81 -2.35
C LYS A 302 37.25 -16.82 -1.55
N THR A 303 37.61 -17.96 -0.94
CA THR A 303 38.82 -18.17 -0.18
C THR A 303 40.02 -17.78 -0.96
N LYS A 304 40.81 -16.95 -0.89
CA LYS A 304 41.94 -16.45 -1.70
C LYS A 304 41.61 -15.37 -2.73
N SER A 305 40.38 -14.84 -2.69
CA SER A 305 39.97 -13.73 -3.55
C SER A 305 39.30 -12.65 -2.72
N SER A 306 39.59 -11.38 -2.99
CA SER A 306 38.89 -10.25 -2.39
C SER A 306 37.55 -9.93 -3.11
N ASN A 307 37.27 -10.62 -4.23
CA ASN A 307 36.09 -10.35 -5.00
C ASN A 307 34.86 -10.92 -4.29
N MET A 308 33.86 -10.07 -4.08
CA MET A 308 32.56 -10.46 -3.53
C MET A 308 31.84 -11.35 -4.53
N ILE A 309 31.32 -12.49 -4.06
CA ILE A 309 30.53 -13.44 -4.84
C ILE A 309 29.06 -13.08 -4.69
N THR A 310 28.64 -12.84 -3.46
CA THR A 310 27.28 -12.48 -3.04
C THR A 310 27.37 -11.85 -1.65
N ASP A 311 26.26 -11.35 -1.15
CA ASP A 311 26.11 -10.83 0.20
C ASP A 311 24.80 -11.27 0.81
N ILE A 312 24.73 -11.27 2.13
CA ILE A 312 23.53 -11.51 2.90
C ILE A 312 23.11 -10.17 3.47
N ASP A 313 21.89 -9.73 3.13
CA ASP A 313 21.39 -8.45 3.60
C ASP A 313 21.12 -8.50 5.11
N VAL A 314 20.36 -9.50 5.59
CA VAL A 314 20.16 -9.75 7.02
C VAL A 314 20.16 -11.25 7.28
N PHE A 315 20.85 -11.67 8.35
CA PHE A 315 20.85 -13.04 8.85
C PHE A 315 20.56 -13.07 10.33
N PHE A 316 19.74 -14.00 10.76
CA PHE A 316 19.63 -14.33 12.17
C PHE A 316 19.52 -15.83 12.40
N SER A 317 19.85 -16.25 13.62
CA SER A 317 19.66 -17.65 14.03
C SER A 317 19.05 -17.74 15.41
N TYR A 318 18.19 -18.74 15.56
CA TYR A 318 17.55 -19.08 16.82
C TYR A 318 17.42 -20.59 16.92
N LYS A 319 17.85 -21.18 18.07
CA LYS A 319 17.95 -22.64 18.26
C LYS A 319 18.76 -23.30 17.12
N ASN A 320 18.15 -24.17 16.35
CA ASN A 320 18.74 -24.92 15.24
C ASN A 320 18.37 -24.36 13.86
N ALA A 321 17.71 -23.23 13.80
CA ALA A 321 17.33 -22.60 12.55
C ALA A 321 18.14 -21.32 12.29
N GLY A 322 18.49 -21.09 11.02
CA GLY A 322 19.08 -19.86 10.54
C GLY A 322 18.29 -19.33 9.36
N ILE A 323 17.97 -18.04 9.37
CA ILE A 323 17.19 -17.40 8.32
C ILE A 323 18.05 -16.35 7.61
N VAL A 324 18.17 -16.52 6.30
CA VAL A 324 18.82 -15.59 5.37
C VAL A 324 17.74 -14.76 4.74
N PHE A 325 17.74 -13.45 4.98
CA PHE A 325 16.88 -12.51 4.29
C PHE A 325 17.62 -11.86 3.13
N GLN A 326 16.97 -11.89 1.96
CA GLN A 326 17.33 -11.07 0.81
C GLN A 326 16.24 -10.02 0.62
N VAL A 327 16.64 -8.76 0.56
CA VAL A 327 15.75 -7.60 0.64
C VAL A 327 15.77 -6.84 -0.67
N LYS A 328 14.61 -6.58 -1.25
CA LYS A 328 14.47 -5.81 -2.48
C LYS A 328 13.54 -4.62 -2.29
N SER A 329 13.98 -3.47 -2.80
CA SER A 329 13.18 -2.24 -2.79
C SER A 329 12.48 -1.97 -4.14
N LYS A 330 12.47 -2.96 -5.03
CA LYS A 330 11.79 -2.87 -6.33
C LYS A 330 10.29 -2.70 -6.13
N ARG A 331 9.72 -1.72 -6.82
CA ARG A 331 8.26 -1.52 -6.91
C ARG A 331 7.75 -2.03 -8.24
N LEU A 332 6.46 -2.37 -8.28
CA LEU A 332 5.76 -2.59 -9.54
C LEU A 332 5.80 -1.30 -10.37
N THR A 333 6.13 -1.44 -11.64
CA THR A 333 6.03 -0.36 -12.62
C THR A 333 4.57 0.01 -12.89
N GLU A 334 4.33 1.17 -13.46
CA GLU A 334 2.97 1.56 -13.88
C GLU A 334 2.39 0.56 -14.88
N LEU A 335 3.19 0.12 -15.87
CA LEU A 335 2.77 -0.89 -16.85
C LEU A 335 2.39 -2.22 -16.19
N SER A 336 3.15 -2.66 -15.17
CA SER A 336 2.78 -3.86 -14.39
C SER A 336 1.44 -3.69 -13.70
N LYS A 337 1.19 -2.52 -13.10
CA LYS A 337 -0.09 -2.18 -12.46
C LYS A 337 -1.23 -2.12 -13.48
N GLU A 338 -0.94 -1.72 -14.71
CA GLU A 338 -1.89 -1.69 -15.84
C GLU A 338 -2.17 -3.09 -16.42
N GLY A 339 -1.51 -4.14 -15.91
CA GLY A 339 -1.73 -5.52 -16.32
C GLY A 339 -0.86 -5.96 -17.52
N ASP A 340 0.22 -5.22 -17.84
CA ASP A 340 1.16 -5.67 -18.89
C ASP A 340 1.97 -6.88 -18.41
N ALA A 341 1.73 -8.03 -19.04
CA ALA A 341 2.29 -9.31 -18.63
C ALA A 341 3.82 -9.32 -18.63
N ALA A 342 4.47 -8.72 -19.62
CA ALA A 342 5.93 -8.69 -19.73
C ALA A 342 6.55 -7.82 -18.62
N SER A 343 5.89 -6.71 -18.28
CA SER A 343 6.31 -5.83 -17.19
C SER A 343 6.13 -6.52 -15.82
N ILE A 344 5.03 -7.23 -15.62
CA ILE A 344 4.76 -8.02 -14.41
C ILE A 344 5.84 -9.10 -14.23
N GLU A 345 6.14 -9.85 -15.30
CA GLU A 345 7.19 -10.88 -15.28
C GLU A 345 8.55 -10.28 -14.89
N ASN A 346 8.98 -9.22 -15.58
CA ASN A 346 10.25 -8.56 -15.29
C ASN A 346 10.31 -7.95 -13.87
N ASP A 347 9.21 -7.38 -13.37
CA ASP A 347 9.17 -6.82 -12.02
C ASP A 347 9.20 -7.91 -10.95
N THR A 348 8.50 -9.03 -11.20
CA THR A 348 8.50 -10.22 -10.31
C THR A 348 9.87 -10.89 -10.31
N GLU A 349 10.49 -11.06 -11.47
CA GLU A 349 11.86 -11.59 -11.59
C GLU A 349 12.81 -10.78 -10.73
N LYS A 350 12.86 -9.47 -10.91
CA LYS A 350 13.78 -8.59 -10.17
C LYS A 350 13.48 -8.43 -8.69
N ALA A 351 12.21 -8.54 -8.28
CA ALA A 351 11.82 -8.36 -6.89
C ALA A 351 11.92 -9.64 -6.06
N ILE A 352 11.64 -10.79 -6.66
CA ILE A 352 11.44 -12.05 -5.93
C ILE A 352 12.40 -13.13 -6.41
N ILE A 353 12.47 -13.41 -7.73
CA ILE A 353 13.28 -14.51 -8.25
C ILE A 353 14.77 -14.24 -8.04
N ASP A 354 15.25 -13.08 -8.46
CA ASP A 354 16.65 -12.67 -8.25
C ASP A 354 17.04 -12.69 -6.74
N ALA A 355 16.10 -12.28 -5.85
CA ALA A 355 16.34 -12.34 -4.41
C ALA A 355 16.42 -13.79 -3.92
N HIS A 356 15.54 -14.66 -4.41
CA HIS A 356 15.53 -16.08 -4.06
C HIS A 356 16.82 -16.77 -4.49
N GLU A 357 17.24 -16.57 -5.74
CA GLU A 357 18.49 -17.15 -6.28
C GLU A 357 19.71 -16.63 -5.53
N GLN A 358 19.77 -15.32 -5.24
CA GLN A 358 20.81 -14.72 -4.42
C GLN A 358 20.87 -15.38 -3.04
N GLY A 359 19.73 -15.56 -2.38
CA GLY A 359 19.65 -16.19 -1.07
C GLY A 359 20.05 -17.67 -1.09
N LEU A 360 19.63 -18.43 -2.10
CA LEU A 360 20.09 -19.83 -2.29
C LEU A 360 21.61 -19.88 -2.45
N LYS A 361 22.17 -18.94 -3.23
CA LYS A 361 23.63 -18.84 -3.36
C LYS A 361 24.32 -18.54 -2.04
N CYS A 362 23.74 -17.68 -1.21
CA CYS A 362 24.24 -17.43 0.14
C CYS A 362 24.22 -18.67 1.00
N VAL A 363 23.10 -19.43 1.01
CA VAL A 363 22.97 -20.70 1.75
C VAL A 363 24.00 -21.71 1.29
N GLU A 364 24.18 -21.88 -0.02
CA GLU A 364 25.21 -22.77 -0.60
C GLU A 364 26.61 -22.38 -0.10
N CYS A 365 26.96 -21.10 -0.17
CA CYS A 365 28.26 -20.61 0.30
C CYS A 365 28.46 -20.81 1.80
N MET A 366 27.42 -20.63 2.61
CA MET A 366 27.48 -20.86 4.06
C MET A 366 27.70 -22.32 4.41
N LEU A 367 27.07 -23.25 3.71
CA LEU A 367 27.24 -24.71 3.93
C LEU A 367 28.60 -25.19 3.45
N ASN A 368 29.17 -24.61 2.39
CA ASN A 368 30.46 -24.95 1.80
C ASN A 368 31.60 -24.07 2.31
N SER A 369 31.64 -23.80 3.62
CA SER A 369 32.56 -22.84 4.26
C SER A 369 34.09 -23.17 4.10
N THR A 370 34.46 -24.32 3.61
CA THR A 370 35.87 -24.65 3.24
C THR A 370 36.31 -23.98 1.94
N GLU A 371 35.39 -23.72 1.03
CA GLU A 371 35.59 -23.09 -0.27
C GLU A 371 35.34 -21.59 -0.24
N TYR A 372 34.32 -21.17 0.54
CA TYR A 372 33.89 -19.79 0.60
C TYR A 372 34.21 -19.15 1.93
N TYR A 373 34.41 -17.85 1.94
CA TYR A 373 34.84 -17.06 3.08
C TYR A 373 33.88 -15.91 3.35
N SER A 374 33.56 -15.64 4.62
CA SER A 374 32.83 -14.47 5.03
C SER A 374 33.69 -13.57 5.91
N LEU A 375 33.61 -12.23 5.77
CA LEU A 375 34.31 -11.30 6.62
C LEU A 375 33.98 -11.43 8.11
N ARG A 376 32.82 -11.98 8.45
CA ARG A 376 32.41 -12.30 9.83
C ARG A 376 32.57 -13.77 10.11
N LYS A 377 33.77 -14.18 10.40
CA LYS A 377 34.15 -15.59 10.65
C LYS A 377 33.27 -16.28 11.70
N HIS A 378 32.84 -15.58 12.76
CA HIS A 378 31.98 -16.13 13.82
C HIS A 378 30.60 -16.59 13.35
N VAL A 379 30.08 -16.04 12.25
CA VAL A 379 28.81 -16.49 11.66
C VAL A 379 28.98 -17.87 11.02
N LEU A 380 30.12 -18.15 10.41
CA LEU A 380 30.38 -19.41 9.69
C LEU A 380 30.62 -20.60 10.62
N ASP A 381 31.21 -20.37 11.78
CA ASP A 381 31.68 -21.45 12.65
C ASP A 381 30.53 -22.33 13.20
N TYR A 382 29.33 -21.77 13.39
CA TYR A 382 28.19 -22.50 13.90
C TYR A 382 27.06 -22.76 12.89
N VAL A 383 27.11 -22.12 11.72
CA VAL A 383 26.07 -22.24 10.67
C VAL A 383 25.86 -23.68 10.21
N LYS A 384 26.93 -24.52 10.22
CA LYS A 384 26.83 -25.90 9.79
C LYS A 384 25.91 -26.78 10.66
N SER A 385 25.58 -26.34 11.87
CA SER A 385 24.64 -27.02 12.77
C SER A 385 23.19 -26.52 12.59
N LEU A 386 22.96 -25.57 11.73
CA LEU A 386 21.66 -24.95 11.51
C LEU A 386 20.95 -25.51 10.27
N THR A 387 19.64 -25.60 10.34
CA THR A 387 18.80 -25.69 9.15
C THR A 387 18.63 -24.27 8.61
N LEU A 388 19.05 -24.03 7.36
CA LEU A 388 19.02 -22.70 6.76
C LEU A 388 17.78 -22.52 5.89
N TYR A 389 17.12 -21.39 6.08
CA TYR A 389 15.97 -20.94 5.29
C TYR A 389 16.31 -19.67 4.55
N ASN A 390 15.84 -19.55 3.31
CA ASN A 390 15.94 -18.34 2.50
C ASN A 390 14.58 -17.68 2.40
N VAL A 391 14.52 -16.37 2.73
CA VAL A 391 13.30 -15.56 2.72
C VAL A 391 13.54 -14.28 1.95
N CYS A 392 12.68 -14.00 0.97
CA CYS A 392 12.70 -12.79 0.18
C CYS A 392 11.78 -11.74 0.81
N ILE A 393 12.28 -10.53 1.03
CA ILE A 393 11.52 -9.41 1.59
C ILE A 393 11.43 -8.28 0.58
N THR A 394 10.21 -7.81 0.30
CA THR A 394 9.98 -6.60 -0.49
C THR A 394 9.69 -5.41 0.42
N LEU A 395 10.29 -4.25 0.14
CA LEU A 395 10.10 -3.02 0.93
C LEU A 395 8.65 -2.54 0.91
N ASP A 396 8.03 -2.61 -0.24
CA ASP A 396 6.62 -2.26 -0.43
C ASP A 396 5.81 -3.54 -0.61
N ALA A 397 4.51 -3.45 -0.40
CA ALA A 397 3.62 -4.53 -0.73
C ALA A 397 3.72 -4.85 -2.23
N PHE A 398 3.86 -6.13 -2.51
CA PHE A 398 3.87 -6.67 -3.85
C PHE A 398 2.61 -7.53 -3.99
N PRO A 399 1.54 -6.98 -4.59
CA PRO A 399 0.25 -7.67 -4.68
C PRO A 399 0.41 -9.07 -5.26
N GLY A 400 -0.32 -10.03 -4.69
CA GLY A 400 -0.33 -11.40 -5.17
C GLY A 400 0.91 -12.24 -4.87
N ILE A 401 1.86 -11.77 -4.08
CA ILE A 401 3.03 -12.58 -3.65
C ILE A 401 2.60 -13.96 -3.15
N SER A 402 1.55 -14.02 -2.37
CA SER A 402 1.04 -15.26 -1.77
C SER A 402 0.24 -16.16 -2.75
N THR A 403 -0.32 -15.56 -3.79
CA THR A 403 -1.23 -16.24 -4.73
C THR A 403 -0.63 -16.47 -6.12
N LEU A 404 0.59 -16.02 -6.37
CA LEU A 404 1.24 -16.06 -7.67
C LEU A 404 1.33 -17.50 -8.22
N SER A 405 0.31 -17.87 -9.00
CA SER A 405 0.34 -19.06 -9.84
C SER A 405 1.56 -19.06 -10.76
N TYR A 406 2.05 -17.89 -11.09
CA TYR A 406 3.27 -17.63 -11.82
C TYR A 406 4.51 -18.16 -11.10
N LEU A 407 4.65 -17.91 -9.80
CA LEU A 407 5.70 -18.51 -8.98
C LEU A 407 5.59 -20.04 -8.90
N LYS A 408 4.43 -20.64 -9.14
CA LYS A 408 4.29 -22.10 -9.18
C LYS A 408 5.14 -22.73 -10.27
N THR A 409 5.41 -22.04 -11.36
CA THR A 409 6.32 -22.52 -12.41
C THR A 409 7.75 -22.61 -11.90
N TYR A 410 8.17 -21.66 -11.06
CA TYR A 410 9.48 -21.66 -10.40
C TYR A 410 9.51 -22.52 -9.13
N GLN A 411 8.40 -22.65 -8.41
CA GLN A 411 8.30 -23.49 -7.21
C GLN A 411 8.52 -25.00 -7.45
N GLN A 412 8.44 -25.45 -8.71
CA GLN A 412 8.82 -26.83 -9.06
C GLN A 412 10.32 -27.11 -8.85
N ILE A 413 11.15 -26.06 -8.75
CA ILE A 413 12.60 -26.19 -8.60
C ILE A 413 13.02 -25.98 -7.14
N SER A 414 12.43 -25.03 -6.43
CA SER A 414 12.68 -24.76 -5.00
C SER A 414 11.52 -23.96 -4.40
N PRO A 415 11.05 -24.28 -3.19
CA PRO A 415 10.00 -23.49 -2.53
C PRO A 415 10.51 -22.08 -2.24
N ILE A 416 9.77 -21.09 -2.75
CA ILE A 416 10.05 -19.66 -2.52
C ILE A 416 9.22 -19.18 -1.33
N ILE A 417 9.89 -18.58 -0.34
CA ILE A 417 9.24 -17.85 0.74
C ILE A 417 9.47 -16.36 0.45
N ALA A 418 8.39 -15.66 0.13
CA ALA A 418 8.45 -14.23 -0.13
C ALA A 418 7.32 -13.52 0.62
N MET A 419 7.62 -12.33 1.17
CA MET A 419 6.66 -11.51 1.89
C MET A 419 7.05 -10.04 1.86
N SER A 420 6.08 -9.15 2.12
CA SER A 420 6.36 -7.72 2.27
C SER A 420 6.99 -7.41 3.63
N LEU A 421 7.57 -6.21 3.73
CA LEU A 421 8.06 -5.67 5.01
C LEU A 421 6.93 -5.57 6.05
N TYR A 422 5.70 -5.31 5.60
CA TYR A 422 4.52 -5.21 6.48
C TYR A 422 4.13 -6.58 7.05
N ASP A 423 4.21 -7.63 6.24
CA ASP A 423 3.95 -9.02 6.68
C ASP A 423 5.01 -9.45 7.69
N LEU A 424 6.29 -9.21 7.38
CA LEU A 424 7.39 -9.51 8.28
C LEU A 424 7.21 -8.82 9.63
N ASP A 425 6.87 -7.53 9.62
CA ASP A 425 6.63 -6.76 10.84
C ASP A 425 5.45 -7.32 11.65
N SER A 426 4.37 -7.73 10.98
CA SER A 426 3.20 -8.35 11.62
C SER A 426 3.55 -9.68 12.26
N ILE A 427 4.31 -10.55 11.57
CA ILE A 427 4.78 -11.83 12.09
C ILE A 427 5.63 -11.60 13.34
N PHE A 428 6.60 -10.71 13.28
CA PHE A 428 7.50 -10.43 14.40
C PHE A 428 6.84 -9.62 15.53
N TYR A 429 5.71 -8.99 15.29
CA TYR A 429 4.91 -8.34 16.31
C TYR A 429 3.98 -9.31 17.05
N LEU A 430 3.31 -10.20 16.31
CA LEU A 430 2.26 -11.07 16.85
C LEU A 430 2.79 -12.37 17.47
N PHE A 431 3.85 -12.94 16.89
CA PHE A 431 4.34 -14.26 17.30
C PHE A 431 5.54 -14.18 18.27
N GLN A 432 5.64 -15.16 19.14
CA GLN A 432 6.81 -15.36 19.99
C GLN A 432 7.97 -15.95 19.18
N PRO A 433 9.24 -15.80 19.63
CA PRO A 433 10.40 -16.31 18.90
C PRO A 433 10.31 -17.79 18.49
N GLU A 434 9.74 -18.63 19.33
CA GLU A 434 9.53 -20.05 19.05
C GLU A 434 8.56 -20.26 17.87
N GLN A 435 7.48 -19.50 17.81
CA GLN A 435 6.45 -19.61 16.79
C GLN A 435 6.88 -19.04 15.42
N ILE A 436 7.92 -18.18 15.41
CA ILE A 436 8.46 -17.61 14.16
C ILE A 436 9.33 -18.64 13.45
N VAL A 437 9.97 -19.53 14.19
CA VAL A 437 10.99 -20.46 13.67
C VAL A 437 10.43 -21.87 13.47
N ASP A 438 9.44 -22.25 14.24
CA ASP A 438 8.72 -23.53 14.09
C ASP A 438 7.72 -23.43 12.93
#